data_a3ba0320a862437c7112c04414a5ce42
#
_entry.id   a3ba0320a862437c7112c04414a5ce42
#
_cell.length_a   1.000
_cell.length_b   1.000
_cell.length_c   1.000
_cell.angle_alpha   90.00
_cell.angle_beta   90.00
_cell.angle_gamma   90.00
#
_symmetry.space_group_name_H-M   'P 1'
#
loop_
_entity.id
_entity.type
_entity.pdbx_description
1 polymer ?
#
loop_
_entity_poly.entity_id
_entity_poly.type
_entity_poly.pdbx_seq_one_letter_code
_entity_poly.pdbx_strand_id
1 'polypeptide(L)' 'MPFVTIRILKGHSQERKDEISRRVTAAVSDIAQLPKDAIWVVFEDVTAEDWYIGGTTVGELKRDGKL' A
#
# COMPACT_ATOMS: atom_id res chain seq x y z
N MET A 1 6.38 -9.12 16.72
CA MET A 1 5.48 -9.46 15.62
C MET A 1 5.35 -8.26 14.70
N PRO A 2 5.95 -8.26 13.44
CA PRO A 2 5.89 -7.09 12.56
C PRO A 2 4.49 -6.86 12.02
N PHE A 3 4.12 -5.58 11.93
CA PHE A 3 2.85 -5.15 11.37
C PHE A 3 3.14 -4.09 10.32
N VAL A 4 2.78 -4.37 9.07
CA VAL A 4 3.02 -3.46 7.95
C VAL A 4 1.69 -2.93 7.46
N THR A 5 1.55 -1.62 7.41
CA THR A 5 0.37 -0.97 6.85
C THR A 5 0.75 -0.27 5.55
N ILE A 6 0.02 -0.57 4.49
CA ILE A 6 0.24 0.05 3.19
C ILE A 6 -1.00 0.85 2.84
N ARG A 7 -0.87 2.16 2.83
CA ARG A 7 -1.92 3.03 2.29
C ARG A 7 -1.67 3.18 0.81
N ILE A 8 -2.70 2.93 0.03
CA ILE A 8 -2.57 2.93 -1.41
C ILE A 8 -3.83 3.56 -2.02
N LEU A 9 -3.67 4.23 -3.12
CA LEU A 9 -4.82 4.78 -3.81
C LEU A 9 -5.76 3.67 -4.25
N LYS A 10 -7.04 3.90 -4.07
CA LYS A 10 -8.08 2.95 -4.46
C LYS A 10 -8.00 2.68 -5.96
N GLY A 11 -8.24 1.46 -6.36
CA GLY A 11 -8.28 1.06 -7.77
C GLY A 11 -7.36 -0.10 -8.13
N HIS A 12 -6.54 -0.56 -7.19
CA HIS A 12 -5.69 -1.72 -7.44
C HIS A 12 -6.49 -3.02 -7.26
N SER A 13 -6.19 -4.00 -8.11
CA SER A 13 -6.86 -5.29 -8.06
C SER A 13 -6.43 -6.08 -6.82
N GLN A 14 -7.26 -7.05 -6.45
CA GLN A 14 -6.91 -7.98 -5.37
C GLN A 14 -5.62 -8.74 -5.71
N GLU A 15 -5.44 -9.11 -6.98
CA GLU A 15 -4.23 -9.81 -7.43
C GLU A 15 -2.96 -9.01 -7.19
N ARG A 16 -3.01 -7.69 -7.44
CA ARG A 16 -1.88 -6.81 -7.19
C ARG A 16 -1.56 -6.74 -5.70
N LYS A 17 -2.59 -6.61 -4.87
CA LYS A 17 -2.41 -6.58 -3.42
C LYS A 17 -1.83 -7.89 -2.91
N ASP A 18 -2.32 -9.02 -3.44
CA ASP A 18 -1.80 -10.33 -3.07
C ASP A 18 -0.31 -10.45 -3.38
N GLU A 19 0.10 -9.96 -4.55
CA GLU A 19 1.51 -10.03 -4.96
C GLU A 19 2.38 -9.12 -4.08
N ILE A 20 1.92 -7.90 -3.81
CA ILE A 20 2.64 -6.98 -2.93
C ILE A 20 2.79 -7.60 -1.55
N SER A 21 1.72 -8.17 -1.01
CA SER A 21 1.73 -8.81 0.30
C SER A 21 2.74 -9.96 0.36
N ARG A 22 2.77 -10.80 -0.69
CA ARG A 22 3.73 -11.92 -0.75
C ARG A 22 5.17 -11.42 -0.70
N ARG A 23 5.48 -10.38 -1.48
CA ARG A 23 6.86 -9.86 -1.56
C ARG A 23 7.26 -9.13 -0.31
N VAL A 24 6.37 -8.33 0.27
CA VAL A 24 6.64 -7.64 1.54
C VAL A 24 6.87 -8.66 2.66
N THR A 25 5.99 -9.65 2.74
CA THR A 25 6.11 -10.70 3.75
C THR A 25 7.42 -11.47 3.58
N ALA A 26 7.77 -11.83 2.34
CA ALA A 26 9.01 -12.55 2.09
C ALA A 26 10.23 -11.72 2.48
N ALA A 27 10.23 -10.43 2.17
CA ALA A 27 11.35 -9.55 2.51
C ALA A 27 11.53 -9.42 4.02
N VAL A 28 10.45 -9.18 4.75
CA VAL A 28 10.50 -9.06 6.21
C VAL A 28 10.92 -10.38 6.84
N SER A 29 10.34 -11.49 6.38
CA SER A 29 10.67 -12.82 6.88
C SER A 29 12.16 -13.14 6.70
N ASP A 30 12.68 -12.88 5.52
CA ASP A 30 14.06 -13.20 5.18
C ASP A 30 15.04 -12.32 5.97
N ILE A 31 14.84 -11.01 5.94
CA ILE A 31 15.79 -10.08 6.53
C ILE A 31 15.72 -10.07 8.06
N ALA A 32 14.52 -10.11 8.61
CA ALA A 32 14.33 -10.11 10.07
C ALA A 32 14.43 -11.49 10.69
N GLN A 33 14.56 -12.56 9.89
CA GLN A 33 14.66 -13.94 10.36
C GLN A 33 13.43 -14.33 11.18
N LEU A 34 12.24 -14.11 10.62
CA LEU A 34 10.97 -14.40 11.27
C LEU A 34 10.12 -15.31 10.39
N PRO A 35 9.29 -16.17 10.99
CA PRO A 35 8.36 -16.98 10.19
C PRO A 35 7.32 -16.09 9.51
N LYS A 36 6.88 -16.49 8.33
CA LYS A 36 5.93 -15.69 7.54
C LYS A 36 4.61 -15.46 8.25
N ASP A 37 4.15 -16.44 9.01
CA ASP A 37 2.87 -16.32 9.72
C ASP A 37 2.92 -15.38 10.93
N ALA A 38 4.10 -14.89 11.30
CA ALA A 38 4.24 -13.85 12.31
C ALA A 38 4.14 -12.44 11.73
N ILE A 39 4.06 -12.31 10.40
CA ILE A 39 4.10 -11.02 9.72
C ILE A 39 2.69 -10.67 9.23
N TRP A 40 2.23 -9.49 9.64
CA TRP A 40 0.90 -8.99 9.29
C TRP A 40 1.03 -7.86 8.29
N VAL A 41 0.24 -7.90 7.24
CA VAL A 41 0.20 -6.84 6.22
C VAL A 41 -1.25 -6.41 6.03
N VAL A 42 -1.50 -5.13 6.17
CA VAL A 42 -2.84 -4.55 6.01
C VAL A 42 -2.79 -3.47 4.94
N PHE A 43 -3.74 -3.50 4.03
CA PHE A 43 -3.91 -2.45 3.03
C PHE A 43 -5.04 -1.53 3.45
N GLU A 44 -4.81 -0.23 3.28
CA GLU A 44 -5.86 0.78 3.44
C GLU A 44 -6.03 1.48 2.11
N ASP A 45 -7.17 1.25 1.44
CA ASP A 45 -7.49 1.93 0.19
C ASP A 45 -7.93 3.35 0.51
N VAL A 46 -7.34 4.32 -0.17
CA VAL A 46 -7.68 5.73 0.00
C VAL A 46 -8.14 6.27 -1.35
N THR A 47 -9.28 6.96 -1.36
CA THR A 47 -9.78 7.58 -2.58
C THR A 47 -8.89 8.75 -2.97
N ALA A 48 -8.87 9.06 -4.27
CA ALA A 48 -8.08 10.19 -4.77
C ALA A 48 -8.58 11.53 -4.19
N GLU A 49 -9.83 11.59 -3.76
CA GLU A 49 -10.42 12.78 -3.13
C GLU A 49 -10.02 12.95 -1.68
N ASP A 50 -9.53 11.89 -1.04
CA ASP A 50 -9.13 11.93 0.37
C ASP A 50 -7.62 12.00 0.55
N TRP A 51 -6.87 12.06 -0.54
CA TRP A 51 -5.42 12.12 -0.50
C TRP A 51 -4.96 13.48 -1.01
N TYR A 52 -4.36 14.26 -0.14
CA TYR A 52 -3.94 15.64 -0.45
C TYR A 52 -2.43 15.74 -0.51
N ILE A 53 -1.96 16.51 -1.49
CA ILE A 53 -0.56 16.85 -1.61
C ILE A 53 -0.51 18.38 -1.70
N GLY A 54 0.06 19.03 -0.68
CA GLY A 54 0.10 20.50 -0.64
C GLY A 54 -1.26 21.15 -0.65
N GLY A 55 -2.26 20.46 -0.11
CA GLY A 55 -3.62 20.99 -0.05
C GLY A 55 -4.47 20.73 -1.29
N THR A 56 -3.94 20.04 -2.29
CA THR A 56 -4.66 19.68 -3.51
C THR A 56 -4.85 18.18 -3.56
N THR A 57 -6.05 17.73 -3.92
CA THR A 57 -6.32 16.28 -4.00
C THR A 57 -5.54 15.63 -5.13
N VAL A 58 -5.21 14.36 -4.94
CA VAL A 58 -4.58 13.55 -6.01
C VAL A 58 -5.50 13.52 -7.24
N GLY A 59 -6.82 13.48 -7.03
CA GLY A 59 -7.77 13.48 -8.14
C GLY A 59 -7.64 14.71 -9.02
N GLU A 60 -7.53 15.90 -8.41
CA GLU A 60 -7.30 17.14 -9.16
C GLU A 60 -5.96 17.15 -9.88
N LEU A 61 -4.92 16.70 -9.19
CA LEU A 61 -3.57 16.67 -9.79
C LEU A 61 -3.52 15.76 -11.01
N LYS A 62 -4.22 14.63 -10.97
CA LYS A 62 -4.30 13.73 -12.12
C LYS A 62 -5.09 14.34 -13.27
N ARG A 63 -6.24 14.99 -12.96
CA ARG A 63 -7.04 15.69 -13.99
C ARG A 63 -6.24 16.78 -14.68
N ASP A 64 -5.40 17.47 -13.93
CA ASP A 64 -4.56 18.56 -14.45
C ASP A 64 -3.26 18.08 -15.07
N GLY A 65 -3.05 16.78 -15.15
CA GLY A 65 -1.83 16.21 -15.74
C GLY A 65 -0.58 16.42 -14.92
N LYS A 66 -0.71 16.64 -13.61
CA LYS A 66 0.44 16.89 -12.72
C LYS A 66 0.91 15.64 -11.99
N LEU A 67 0.17 14.56 -12.11
CA LEU A 67 0.54 13.27 -11.56
C LEU A 67 0.40 12.18 -12.59
#